data_816992d4f14d7b9d590811dc0087db55
#
_entry.id   816992d4f14d7b9d590811dc0087db55
#
_cell.length_a   1.000
_cell.length_b   1.000
_cell.length_c   1.000
_cell.angle_alpha   90.00
_cell.angle_beta   90.00
_cell.angle_gamma   90.00
#
_symmetry.space_group_name_H-M   'P 1'
#
loop_
_entity.id
_entity.type
_entity.pdbx_description
1 polymer ?
#
loop_
_entity_poly.entity_id
_entity_poly.type
_entity_poly.pdbx_seq_one_letter_code
_entity_poly.pdbx_strand_id
1 'polypeptide(L)'
;MKKISLIKLRKLARRANGYVDTIYVHWSAGRYHQFFDDYHINVDDDGSIYISTTDLTETLPHTWQRNSRAIGICFAGCYGAEP
;
A
#
# COMPACT_ATOMS: atom_id res chain seq x y z
N MET A 1 0.86 -8.91 8.55
CA MET A 1 1.05 -7.54 8.09
C MET A 1 1.48 -6.68 9.27
N LYS A 2 2.41 -5.77 9.07
CA LYS A 2 3.05 -5.06 10.16
C LYS A 2 2.66 -3.59 10.17
N LYS A 3 2.24 -3.07 11.32
CA LYS A 3 1.99 -1.66 11.54
C LYS A 3 3.32 -0.91 11.68
N ILE A 4 3.46 0.22 10.99
CA ILE A 4 4.67 1.04 11.06
C ILE A 4 4.33 2.52 11.26
N SER A 5 5.33 3.29 11.70
CA SER A 5 5.23 4.74 11.80
C SER A 5 5.46 5.41 10.45
N LEU A 6 5.04 6.66 10.34
CA LEU A 6 5.31 7.45 9.13
C LEU A 6 6.83 7.66 8.92
N ILE A 7 7.59 7.80 10.00
CA ILE A 7 9.05 7.94 9.92
C ILE A 7 9.68 6.70 9.30
N LYS A 8 9.22 5.51 9.72
CA LYS A 8 9.71 4.24 9.16
C LYS A 8 9.34 4.12 7.70
N LEU A 9 8.12 4.50 7.33
CA LEU A 9 7.67 4.49 5.94
C LEU A 9 8.54 5.38 5.06
N ARG A 10 8.89 6.56 5.55
CA ARG A 10 9.78 7.48 4.81
C ARG A 10 11.14 6.87 4.54
N LYS A 11 11.70 6.13 5.50
CA LYS A 11 12.97 5.42 5.30
C LYS A 11 12.86 4.38 4.20
N LEU A 12 11.78 3.61 4.19
CA LEU A 12 11.54 2.61 3.14
C LEU A 12 11.35 3.27 1.78
N ALA A 13 10.65 4.39 1.74
CA ALA A 13 10.44 5.15 0.50
C ALA A 13 11.75 5.69 -0.07
N ARG A 14 12.65 6.18 0.78
CA ARG A 14 13.97 6.66 0.35
C ARG A 14 14.79 5.55 -0.29
N ARG A 15 14.73 4.34 0.24
CA ARG A 15 15.45 3.18 -0.33
C ARG A 15 14.91 2.80 -1.69
N ALA A 16 13.63 3.04 -1.94
CA ALA A 16 12.98 2.73 -3.22
C ALA A 16 13.13 3.87 -4.24
N ASN A 17 13.59 5.04 -3.81
CA ASN A 17 13.73 6.19 -4.68
C ASN A 17 14.73 5.89 -5.82
N GLY A 18 14.35 6.27 -7.04
CA GLY A 18 15.14 6.00 -8.22
C GLY A 18 14.80 4.68 -8.92
N TYR A 19 14.21 3.73 -8.22
CA TYR A 19 13.73 2.48 -8.82
C TYR A 19 12.22 2.53 -9.08
N VAL A 20 11.45 2.94 -8.09
CA VAL A 20 9.99 3.07 -8.23
C VAL A 20 9.66 4.35 -8.98
N ASP A 21 8.86 4.24 -10.01
CA ASP A 21 8.46 5.37 -10.85
C ASP A 21 6.95 5.61 -10.86
N THR A 22 6.16 4.73 -10.24
CA THR A 22 4.70 4.80 -10.28
C THR A 22 4.11 4.43 -8.93
N ILE A 23 3.06 5.15 -8.53
CA ILE A 23 2.27 4.82 -7.35
C ILE A 23 0.82 4.64 -7.80
N TYR A 24 0.24 3.49 -7.46
CA TYR A 24 -1.17 3.21 -7.68
C TYR A 24 -1.89 3.27 -6.35
N VAL A 25 -2.98 4.02 -6.31
CA VAL A 25 -3.82 4.15 -5.13
C VAL A 25 -5.13 3.40 -5.36
N HIS A 26 -5.47 2.56 -4.41
CA HIS A 26 -6.66 1.72 -4.47
C HIS A 26 -7.49 1.90 -3.19
N TRP A 27 -8.75 1.51 -3.26
CA TRP A 27 -9.61 1.32 -2.08
C TRP A 27 -9.92 -0.15 -2.01
N SER A 28 -9.99 -0.69 -0.81
CA SER A 28 -10.28 -2.11 -0.67
C SER A 28 -11.70 -2.45 -1.13
N ALA A 29 -12.62 -1.47 -1.06
CA ALA A 29 -14.05 -1.69 -1.17
C ALA A 29 -14.55 -2.74 -0.17
N GLY A 30 -13.72 -3.04 0.83
CA GLY A 30 -14.02 -3.94 1.93
C GLY A 30 -14.31 -3.17 3.20
N ARG A 31 -14.21 -3.84 4.33
CA ARG A 31 -14.44 -3.24 5.64
C ARG A 31 -13.18 -2.57 6.16
N TYR A 32 -13.33 -1.64 7.07
CA TYR A 32 -12.20 -1.09 7.83
C TYR A 32 -11.48 -2.23 8.55
N HIS A 33 -10.19 -2.04 8.79
CA HIS A 33 -9.30 -3.04 9.41
C HIS A 33 -9.10 -4.32 8.58
N GLN A 34 -9.57 -4.33 7.34
CA GLN A 34 -9.33 -5.42 6.40
C GLN A 34 -8.20 -5.05 5.45
N PHE A 35 -7.12 -5.84 5.45
CA PHE A 35 -5.90 -5.54 4.71
C PHE A 35 -5.57 -6.65 3.73
N PHE A 36 -4.82 -6.31 2.69
CA PHE A 36 -4.49 -7.24 1.61
C PHE A 36 -3.00 -7.22 1.31
N ASP A 37 -2.43 -8.41 1.16
CA ASP A 37 -1.00 -8.58 0.86
C ASP A 37 -0.63 -8.18 -0.57
N ASP A 38 -1.61 -8.01 -1.45
CA ASP A 38 -1.38 -7.58 -2.83
C ASP A 38 -0.85 -6.15 -2.92
N TYR A 39 -0.98 -5.38 -1.86
CA TYR A 39 -0.53 -4.00 -1.81
C TYR A 39 0.67 -3.86 -0.88
N HIS A 40 1.59 -2.98 -1.23
CA HIS A 40 2.77 -2.69 -0.39
C HIS A 40 2.36 -2.01 0.92
N ILE A 41 1.41 -1.12 0.84
CA ILE A 41 0.96 -0.27 1.94
C ILE A 41 -0.56 -0.35 2.04
N ASN A 42 -1.06 -0.55 3.25
CA ASN A 42 -2.47 -0.46 3.57
C ASN A 42 -2.66 0.64 4.61
N VAL A 43 -3.62 1.52 4.38
CA VAL A 43 -3.94 2.61 5.31
C VAL A 43 -5.35 2.39 5.86
N ASP A 44 -5.48 2.35 7.18
CA ASP A 44 -6.75 2.16 7.84
C ASP A 44 -7.49 3.49 8.05
N ASP A 45 -8.73 3.40 8.54
CA ASP A 45 -9.62 4.56 8.72
C ASP A 45 -9.10 5.60 9.71
N ASP A 46 -8.26 5.17 10.65
CA ASP A 46 -7.63 6.06 11.65
C ASP A 46 -6.26 6.62 11.21
N GLY A 47 -5.86 6.33 9.97
CA GLY A 47 -4.55 6.73 9.46
C GLY A 47 -3.42 5.78 9.80
N SER A 48 -3.69 4.67 10.48
CA SER A 48 -2.68 3.65 10.76
C SER A 48 -2.17 3.04 9.47
N ILE A 49 -0.85 2.84 9.41
CA ILE A 49 -0.16 2.34 8.22
C ILE A 49 0.34 0.93 8.48
N TYR A 50 0.00 0.03 7.57
CA TYR A 50 0.42 -1.37 7.61
C TYR A 50 1.15 -1.72 6.33
N ILE A 51 2.27 -2.43 6.45
CA ILE A 51 3.06 -2.87 5.30
C ILE A 51 3.03 -4.39 5.19
N SER A 52 3.01 -4.87 3.95
CA SER A 52 3.12 -6.30 3.64
C SER A 52 4.54 -6.70 3.28
N THR A 53 5.43 -5.74 3.07
CA THR A 53 6.84 -5.97 2.74
C THR A 53 7.70 -4.88 3.38
N THR A 54 8.95 -5.21 3.67
CA THR A 54 9.95 -4.24 4.12
C THR A 54 10.77 -3.66 2.97
N ASP A 55 10.48 -4.06 1.75
CA ASP A 55 11.15 -3.59 0.55
C ASP A 55 10.11 -3.10 -0.47
N LEU A 56 9.97 -1.79 -0.59
CA LEU A 56 8.99 -1.19 -1.51
C LEU A 56 9.36 -1.36 -2.98
N THR A 57 10.54 -1.88 -3.29
CA THR A 57 10.91 -2.22 -4.67
C THR A 57 10.38 -3.58 -5.09
N GLU A 58 9.84 -4.37 -4.15
CA GLU A 58 9.26 -5.67 -4.44
C GLU A 58 8.04 -5.52 -5.36
N THR A 59 7.95 -6.39 -6.36
CA THR A 59 6.80 -6.41 -7.25
C THR A 59 5.68 -7.22 -6.62
N LEU A 60 4.53 -6.57 -6.38
CA LEU A 60 3.34 -7.20 -5.82
C LEU A 60 2.18 -7.12 -6.83
N PRO A 61 1.24 -8.08 -6.80
CA PRO A 61 0.17 -8.17 -7.79
C PRO A 61 -1.01 -7.25 -7.49
N HIS A 62 -0.77 -5.93 -7.40
CA HIS A 62 -1.81 -4.96 -7.06
C HIS A 62 -2.54 -4.35 -8.26
N THR A 63 -2.00 -4.48 -9.47
CA THR A 63 -2.67 -4.07 -10.69
C THR A 63 -2.43 -5.06 -11.82
N TRP A 64 -3.31 -5.05 -12.82
CA TRP A 64 -3.16 -5.90 -14.00
C TRP A 64 -2.01 -5.39 -14.88
N GLN A 65 -0.98 -6.22 -15.06
CA GLN A 65 0.17 -5.96 -15.95
C GLN A 65 0.95 -4.66 -15.67
N ARG A 66 0.79 -4.05 -14.49
CA ARG A 66 1.43 -2.77 -14.16
C ARG A 66 2.06 -2.78 -12.77
N ASN A 67 2.56 -3.95 -12.35
CA ASN A 67 3.11 -4.09 -10.99
C ASN A 67 4.59 -3.76 -10.91
N SER A 68 5.31 -3.82 -12.04
CA SER A 68 6.75 -3.59 -12.06
C SER A 68 7.10 -2.14 -11.77
N ARG A 69 8.08 -1.91 -10.90
CA ARG A 69 8.56 -0.58 -10.50
C ARG A 69 7.45 0.33 -9.95
N ALA A 70 6.43 -0.27 -9.35
CA ALA A 70 5.28 0.45 -8.83
C ALA A 70 5.00 0.07 -7.39
N ILE A 71 4.48 1.02 -6.62
CA ILE A 71 3.99 0.80 -5.27
C ILE A 71 2.47 0.84 -5.30
N GLY A 72 1.83 -0.16 -4.71
CA GLY A 72 0.40 -0.18 -4.49
C GLY A 72 0.06 0.28 -3.08
N ILE A 73 -0.82 1.26 -2.97
CA ILE A 73 -1.36 1.74 -1.70
C ILE A 73 -2.85 1.48 -1.70
N CYS A 74 -3.33 0.80 -0.67
CA CYS A 74 -4.74 0.50 -0.50
C CYS A 74 -5.30 1.21 0.74
N PHE A 75 -6.35 1.97 0.56
CA PHE A 75 -7.11 2.52 1.67
C PHE A 75 -8.22 1.55 2.04
N ALA A 76 -8.22 1.09 3.29
CA ALA A 76 -9.23 0.19 3.79
C ALA A 76 -10.57 0.90 3.94
N GLY A 77 -11.63 0.26 3.48
CA GLY A 77 -12.98 0.77 3.63
C GLY A 77 -13.73 0.94 2.33
N CYS A 78 -14.69 1.86 2.36
CA CYS A 78 -15.60 2.15 1.25
C CYS A 78 -16.53 0.98 0.90
N TYR A 79 -16.74 0.06 1.85
CA TYR A 79 -17.72 -1.02 1.67
C TYR A 79 -19.12 -0.45 1.56
N GLY A 80 -19.77 -0.68 0.42
CA GLY A 80 -21.10 -0.16 0.17
C GLY A 80 -21.21 1.36 0.09
N ALA A 81 -20.07 2.07 0.17
CA ALA A 81 -20.03 3.52 0.02
C ALA A 81 -19.85 3.90 -1.43
N GLU A 82 -20.41 5.04 -1.80
CA GLU A 82 -20.11 5.63 -3.09
C GLU A 82 -18.80 6.41 -2.98
N PRO A 83 -17.91 6.23 -3.94
CA PRO A 83 -16.64 6.95 -3.93
C PRO A 83 -16.81 8.44 -4.14
#